data_2148cf6dd042eee323a0e1cd075a1550
#
_entry.id   2148cf6dd042eee323a0e1cd075a1550
#
_cell.length_a   1.000
_cell.length_b   1.000
_cell.length_c   1.000
_cell.angle_alpha   90.00
_cell.angle_beta   90.00
_cell.angle_gamma   90.00
#
_symmetry.space_group_name_H-M   'P 1'
#
loop_
_entity.id
_entity.type
_entity.pdbx_description
1 polymer ?
#
loop_
_entity_poly.entity_id
_entity_poly.type
_entity_poly.pdbx_seq_one_letter_code
_entity_poly.pdbx_strand_id
1 'polypeptide(L)'
;MSVQMPTKGQLQEIGDDLGFDMTEEEIEGYQREIAGVRFVYDRLDHLPDYLPPVKYPRTPGYRPSGEENPYGAWYVKTEVKGAPRGKLKGKRIALKDTICLAGVPMMDGASVLEGYLPETDATVVTRILDAAGTIVGKAVCEYFSFSSSGHTSVTGIVESPLKPGYTPGGSLSLIHI
;
A
#
# COMPACT_ATOMS: atom_id res chain seq x y z
N MET A 1 20.00 -0.20 8.64
CA MET A 1 20.37 -1.21 9.68
C MET A 1 21.31 -2.18 8.97
N SER A 2 22.60 -2.10 9.25
CA SER A 2 23.56 -2.95 8.55
C SER A 2 23.36 -4.43 8.93
N VAL A 3 23.40 -5.29 7.94
CA VAL A 3 23.36 -6.74 8.14
C VAL A 3 24.62 -7.16 8.90
N GLN A 4 24.45 -7.76 10.06
CA GLN A 4 25.56 -8.26 10.86
C GLN A 4 26.02 -9.63 10.34
N MET A 5 27.33 -9.87 10.44
CA MET A 5 27.89 -11.19 10.16
C MET A 5 27.35 -12.20 11.17
N PRO A 6 26.87 -13.36 10.72
CA PRO A 6 26.46 -14.42 11.63
C PRO A 6 27.67 -15.00 12.35
N THR A 7 27.48 -15.31 13.61
CA THR A 7 28.48 -16.08 14.39
C THR A 7 28.50 -17.54 13.94
N LYS A 8 29.58 -18.27 14.23
CA LYS A 8 29.66 -19.73 13.98
C LYS A 8 28.49 -20.48 14.65
N GLY A 9 28.12 -20.09 15.90
CA GLY A 9 27.03 -20.74 16.61
C GLY A 9 25.66 -20.50 15.93
N GLN A 10 25.41 -19.31 15.39
CA GLN A 10 24.18 -19.04 14.64
C GLN A 10 24.11 -19.82 13.32
N LEU A 11 25.26 -19.99 12.62
CA LEU A 11 25.28 -20.81 11.41
C LEU A 11 25.08 -22.29 11.74
N GLN A 12 25.65 -22.78 12.86
CA GLN A 12 25.40 -24.14 13.32
C GLN A 12 23.93 -24.37 13.65
N GLU A 13 23.31 -23.46 14.42
CA GLU A 13 21.88 -23.53 14.77
C GLU A 13 20.99 -23.56 13.51
N ILE A 14 21.26 -22.70 12.52
CA ILE A 14 20.54 -22.71 11.24
C ILE A 14 20.75 -24.03 10.50
N GLY A 15 22.00 -24.57 10.51
CA GLY A 15 22.30 -25.85 9.90
C GLY A 15 21.54 -27.00 10.53
N ASP A 16 21.52 -27.05 11.86
CA ASP A 16 20.81 -28.06 12.63
C ASP A 16 19.31 -28.02 12.36
N ASP A 17 18.71 -26.81 12.33
CA ASP A 17 17.28 -26.59 12.01
C ASP A 17 16.93 -27.07 10.58
N LEU A 18 17.86 -26.94 9.65
CA LEU A 18 17.69 -27.40 8.27
C LEU A 18 18.08 -28.89 8.06
N GLY A 19 18.57 -29.57 9.10
CA GLY A 19 18.97 -30.95 9.06
C GLY A 19 20.35 -31.19 8.39
N PHE A 20 21.19 -30.16 8.35
CA PHE A 20 22.59 -30.27 7.89
C PHE A 20 23.52 -30.60 9.07
N ASP A 21 24.35 -31.63 8.90
CA ASP A 21 25.44 -31.97 9.83
C ASP A 21 26.73 -31.28 9.33
N MET A 22 26.87 -29.98 9.73
CA MET A 22 27.97 -29.15 9.23
C MET A 22 29.23 -29.30 10.09
N THR A 23 30.36 -29.52 9.42
CA THR A 23 31.67 -29.45 10.03
C THR A 23 32.12 -28.02 10.32
N GLU A 24 33.10 -27.86 11.21
CA GLU A 24 33.66 -26.53 11.49
C GLU A 24 34.25 -25.85 10.24
N GLU A 25 34.88 -26.64 9.35
CA GLU A 25 35.44 -26.13 8.09
C GLU A 25 34.34 -25.61 7.13
N GLU A 26 33.20 -26.29 7.07
CA GLU A 26 32.06 -25.86 6.27
C GLU A 26 31.45 -24.57 6.84
N ILE A 27 31.29 -24.45 8.16
CA ILE A 27 30.81 -23.22 8.81
C ILE A 27 31.76 -22.05 8.51
N GLU A 28 33.05 -22.24 8.57
CA GLU A 28 34.03 -21.21 8.17
C GLU A 28 33.96 -20.90 6.69
N GLY A 29 33.67 -21.87 5.85
CA GLY A 29 33.40 -21.70 4.43
C GLY A 29 32.20 -20.74 4.21
N TYR A 30 31.08 -21.03 4.84
CA TYR A 30 29.89 -20.16 4.78
C TYR A 30 30.17 -18.75 5.30
N GLN A 31 30.91 -18.60 6.39
CA GLN A 31 31.30 -17.28 6.88
C GLN A 31 32.13 -16.50 5.85
N ARG A 32 33.07 -17.15 5.14
CA ARG A 32 33.86 -16.50 4.08
C ARG A 32 32.98 -16.06 2.92
N GLU A 33 32.05 -16.89 2.46
CA GLU A 33 31.13 -16.56 1.38
C GLU A 33 30.20 -15.39 1.76
N ILE A 34 29.62 -15.43 2.96
CA ILE A 34 28.75 -14.34 3.46
C ILE A 34 29.56 -13.04 3.58
N ALA A 35 30.80 -13.10 4.07
CA ALA A 35 31.68 -11.93 4.14
C ALA A 35 31.95 -11.33 2.76
N GLY A 36 32.08 -12.20 1.74
CA GLY A 36 32.27 -11.78 0.34
C GLY A 36 31.12 -10.96 -0.25
N VAL A 37 29.89 -11.15 0.25
CA VAL A 37 28.71 -10.41 -0.24
C VAL A 37 28.26 -9.29 0.70
N ARG A 38 28.78 -9.23 1.92
CA ARG A 38 28.38 -8.23 2.93
C ARG A 38 28.53 -6.79 2.44
N PHE A 39 29.57 -6.50 1.66
CA PHE A 39 29.79 -5.15 1.12
C PHE A 39 28.62 -4.62 0.31
N VAL A 40 27.80 -5.51 -0.29
CA VAL A 40 26.59 -5.13 -1.03
C VAL A 40 25.57 -4.49 -0.08
N TYR A 41 25.36 -5.12 1.09
CA TYR A 41 24.45 -4.60 2.12
C TYR A 41 24.97 -3.28 2.73
N ASP A 42 26.29 -3.21 3.03
CA ASP A 42 26.90 -1.98 3.47
C ASP A 42 26.73 -0.85 2.44
N ARG A 43 26.79 -1.19 1.15
CA ARG A 43 26.53 -0.23 0.08
C ARG A 43 25.09 0.22 0.02
N LEU A 44 24.13 -0.70 0.20
CA LEU A 44 22.70 -0.40 0.24
C LEU A 44 22.35 0.54 1.38
N ASP A 45 22.94 0.35 2.57
CA ASP A 45 22.73 1.23 3.74
C ASP A 45 23.18 2.69 3.49
N HIS A 46 24.06 2.92 2.51
CA HIS A 46 24.54 4.25 2.14
C HIS A 46 23.86 4.85 0.92
N LEU A 47 22.92 4.12 0.30
CA LEU A 47 22.12 4.66 -0.80
C LEU A 47 21.04 5.60 -0.22
N PRO A 48 20.84 6.78 -0.81
CA PRO A 48 19.75 7.64 -0.37
C PRO A 48 18.40 7.02 -0.72
N ASP A 49 17.48 7.03 0.25
CA ASP A 49 16.08 6.73 -0.02
C ASP A 49 15.48 7.85 -0.85
N TYR A 50 15.18 7.55 -2.11
CA TYR A 50 14.50 8.51 -2.97
C TYR A 50 12.98 8.40 -2.79
N LEU A 51 12.43 9.31 -1.98
CA LEU A 51 10.98 9.49 -1.86
C LEU A 51 10.51 10.60 -2.80
N PRO A 52 9.61 10.30 -3.75
CA PRO A 52 9.04 11.32 -4.62
C PRO A 52 8.35 12.43 -3.80
N PRO A 53 8.54 13.71 -4.15
CA PRO A 53 7.96 14.81 -3.38
C PRO A 53 6.44 14.82 -3.48
N VAL A 54 5.78 15.11 -2.36
CA VAL A 54 4.33 15.37 -2.31
C VAL A 54 4.11 16.83 -2.70
N LYS A 55 3.63 17.06 -3.92
CA LYS A 55 3.57 18.41 -4.53
C LYS A 55 2.39 19.27 -4.06
N TYR A 56 1.26 18.64 -3.74
CA TYR A 56 0.00 19.35 -3.49
C TYR A 56 -0.40 19.26 -2.01
N PRO A 57 -1.05 20.28 -1.44
CA PRO A 57 -1.55 20.23 -0.07
C PRO A 57 -2.49 19.05 0.16
N ARG A 58 -2.44 18.47 1.36
CA ARG A 58 -3.23 17.31 1.76
C ARG A 58 -4.27 17.66 2.79
N THR A 59 -5.41 17.01 2.63
CA THR A 59 -6.43 16.91 3.67
C THR A 59 -6.49 15.43 4.05
N PRO A 60 -6.24 15.06 5.32
CA PRO A 60 -6.23 13.65 5.75
C PRO A 60 -7.52 12.92 5.40
N GLY A 61 -8.61 13.67 5.34
CA GLY A 61 -9.93 13.12 5.09
C GLY A 61 -10.55 12.53 6.35
N TYR A 62 -11.66 11.84 6.16
CA TYR A 62 -12.41 11.20 7.23
C TYR A 62 -13.12 9.96 6.69
N ARG A 63 -13.45 9.03 7.59
CA ARG A 63 -14.24 7.85 7.26
C ARG A 63 -15.73 8.22 7.29
N PRO A 64 -16.43 8.23 6.16
CA PRO A 64 -17.85 8.58 6.13
C PRO A 64 -18.72 7.45 6.66
N SER A 65 -19.88 7.77 7.22
CA SER A 65 -20.84 6.81 7.76
C SER A 65 -22.28 7.23 7.46
N GLY A 66 -23.22 6.30 7.64
CA GLY A 66 -24.66 6.58 7.47
C GLY A 66 -24.99 7.15 6.09
N GLU A 67 -25.71 8.27 6.05
CA GLU A 67 -26.19 8.91 4.82
C GLU A 67 -25.06 9.39 3.89
N GLU A 68 -23.86 9.61 4.41
CA GLU A 68 -22.70 10.00 3.59
C GLU A 68 -22.09 8.82 2.84
N ASN A 69 -22.40 7.58 3.24
CA ASN A 69 -21.88 6.34 2.66
C ASN A 69 -22.97 5.25 2.59
N PRO A 70 -24.13 5.51 1.99
CA PRO A 70 -25.29 4.63 2.06
C PRO A 70 -25.07 3.26 1.43
N TYR A 71 -24.08 3.14 0.56
CA TYR A 71 -23.73 1.88 -0.13
C TYR A 71 -22.43 1.24 0.37
N GLY A 72 -21.83 1.77 1.45
CA GLY A 72 -20.56 1.26 1.97
C GLY A 72 -19.36 1.42 1.03
N ALA A 73 -19.44 2.28 0.02
CA ALA A 73 -18.47 2.35 -1.07
C ALA A 73 -17.22 3.19 -0.79
N TRP A 74 -17.28 4.09 0.19
CA TRP A 74 -16.16 4.93 0.57
C TRP A 74 -15.43 4.40 1.79
N TYR A 75 -14.12 4.25 1.68
CA TYR A 75 -13.24 4.05 2.84
C TYR A 75 -12.91 5.40 3.49
N VAL A 76 -12.43 6.36 2.70
CA VAL A 76 -12.09 7.72 3.15
C VAL A 76 -12.59 8.73 2.12
N LYS A 77 -13.25 9.79 2.58
CA LYS A 77 -13.50 11.00 1.80
C LYS A 77 -12.46 12.05 2.12
N THR A 78 -11.92 12.69 1.10
CA THR A 78 -10.94 13.78 1.20
C THR A 78 -11.16 14.75 0.04
N GLU A 79 -10.45 15.86 0.02
CA GLU A 79 -10.37 16.74 -1.15
C GLU A 79 -8.92 17.15 -1.38
N VAL A 80 -8.31 16.62 -2.44
CA VAL A 80 -6.96 17.00 -2.85
C VAL A 80 -7.04 17.63 -4.23
N LYS A 81 -6.82 18.94 -4.31
CA LYS A 81 -6.85 19.70 -5.55
C LYS A 81 -5.49 19.67 -6.21
N GLY A 82 -5.48 19.37 -7.51
CA GLY A 82 -4.30 19.41 -8.35
C GLY A 82 -3.97 20.81 -8.88
N ALA A 83 -3.18 20.84 -9.94
CA ALA A 83 -2.75 22.06 -10.62
C ALA A 83 -3.92 22.96 -11.02
N PRO A 84 -3.73 24.28 -11.15
CA PRO A 84 -4.81 25.21 -11.50
C PRO A 84 -5.32 25.03 -12.94
N ARG A 85 -4.50 24.40 -13.83
CA ARG A 85 -4.79 24.18 -15.25
C ARG A 85 -4.33 22.78 -15.66
N GLY A 86 -5.10 22.11 -16.53
CA GLY A 86 -4.76 20.79 -17.09
C GLY A 86 -5.98 20.10 -17.71
N LYS A 87 -5.72 18.95 -18.36
CA LYS A 87 -6.74 18.18 -19.09
C LYS A 87 -7.87 17.66 -18.22
N LEU A 88 -7.63 17.49 -16.91
CA LEU A 88 -8.60 16.98 -15.94
C LEU A 88 -9.22 18.07 -15.08
N LYS A 89 -9.11 19.34 -15.49
CA LYS A 89 -9.73 20.47 -14.77
C LYS A 89 -11.24 20.25 -14.60
N GLY A 90 -11.70 20.36 -13.34
CA GLY A 90 -13.11 20.13 -12.98
C GLY A 90 -13.51 18.65 -12.89
N LYS A 91 -12.61 17.71 -13.17
CA LYS A 91 -12.86 16.27 -12.97
C LYS A 91 -12.60 15.89 -11.52
N ARG A 92 -13.56 15.16 -10.94
CA ARG A 92 -13.49 14.57 -9.61
C ARG A 92 -13.16 13.09 -9.75
N ILE A 93 -12.13 12.61 -9.05
CA ILE A 93 -11.58 11.27 -9.19
C ILE A 93 -11.62 10.56 -7.83
N ALA A 94 -12.27 9.41 -7.77
CA ALA A 94 -12.12 8.46 -6.69
C ALA A 94 -10.97 7.52 -6.99
N LEU A 95 -10.12 7.24 -5.99
CA LEU A 95 -9.04 6.28 -6.09
C LEU A 95 -9.48 4.95 -5.46
N LYS A 96 -9.06 3.85 -6.04
CA LYS A 96 -9.13 2.56 -5.34
C LYS A 96 -8.23 2.60 -4.11
N ASP A 97 -8.63 1.93 -3.03
CA ASP A 97 -7.89 2.00 -1.77
C ASP A 97 -6.50 1.34 -1.80
N THR A 98 -6.17 0.57 -2.84
CA THR A 98 -4.80 0.08 -3.10
C THR A 98 -3.83 1.16 -3.61
N ILE A 99 -4.33 2.33 -4.03
CA ILE A 99 -3.51 3.39 -4.61
C ILE A 99 -3.04 4.33 -3.52
N CYS A 100 -1.73 4.45 -3.32
CA CYS A 100 -1.14 5.34 -2.34
C CYS A 100 -1.46 6.81 -2.65
N LEU A 101 -2.04 7.49 -1.66
CA LEU A 101 -2.25 8.92 -1.61
C LEU A 101 -1.61 9.42 -0.31
N ALA A 102 -0.52 10.14 -0.42
CA ALA A 102 0.26 10.57 0.74
C ALA A 102 -0.58 11.29 1.79
N GLY A 103 -0.42 10.92 3.06
CA GLY A 103 -1.12 11.52 4.20
C GLY A 103 -2.61 11.20 4.30
N VAL A 104 -3.14 10.30 3.46
CA VAL A 104 -4.54 9.84 3.51
C VAL A 104 -4.57 8.36 3.88
N PRO A 105 -5.38 7.94 4.88
CA PRO A 105 -5.43 6.55 5.32
C PRO A 105 -5.68 5.57 4.19
N MET A 106 -5.01 4.42 4.26
CA MET A 106 -5.09 3.30 3.32
C MET A 106 -5.11 2.00 4.11
N MET A 107 -6.00 1.07 3.74
CA MET A 107 -6.03 -0.26 4.35
C MET A 107 -6.16 -1.41 3.35
N ASP A 108 -6.36 -1.12 2.05
CA ASP A 108 -6.53 -2.14 1.00
C ASP A 108 -7.56 -3.23 1.36
N GLY A 109 -8.66 -2.83 2.02
CA GLY A 109 -9.70 -3.74 2.49
C GLY A 109 -9.28 -4.66 3.63
N ALA A 110 -8.06 -4.57 4.17
CA ALA A 110 -7.45 -5.52 5.10
C ALA A 110 -7.16 -4.88 6.47
N SER A 111 -7.64 -5.49 7.56
CA SER A 111 -7.46 -4.99 8.93
C SER A 111 -6.00 -4.87 9.35
N VAL A 112 -5.11 -5.70 8.79
CA VAL A 112 -3.67 -5.67 9.08
C VAL A 112 -2.99 -4.35 8.67
N LEU A 113 -3.60 -3.59 7.74
CA LEU A 113 -3.13 -2.27 7.33
C LEU A 113 -3.93 -1.12 7.95
N GLU A 114 -4.83 -1.39 8.90
CA GLU A 114 -5.60 -0.34 9.54
C GLU A 114 -4.68 0.68 10.23
N GLY A 115 -4.88 1.96 9.92
CA GLY A 115 -4.05 3.06 10.43
C GLY A 115 -2.79 3.36 9.59
N TYR A 116 -2.53 2.61 8.52
CA TYR A 116 -1.40 2.92 7.64
C TYR A 116 -1.64 4.22 6.86
N LEU A 117 -0.64 5.09 6.89
CA LEU A 117 -0.60 6.36 6.15
C LEU A 117 0.55 6.32 5.16
N PRO A 118 0.29 6.27 3.84
CA PRO A 118 1.34 6.38 2.84
C PRO A 118 2.10 7.70 2.95
N GLU A 119 3.41 7.66 2.82
CA GLU A 119 4.27 8.86 2.81
C GLU A 119 4.43 9.45 1.42
N THR A 120 4.13 8.67 0.37
CA THR A 120 4.30 9.04 -1.03
C THR A 120 3.02 8.88 -1.82
N ASP A 121 2.92 9.63 -2.92
CA ASP A 121 1.88 9.44 -3.92
C ASP A 121 2.29 8.35 -4.92
N ALA A 122 1.35 7.49 -5.28
CA ALA A 122 1.52 6.69 -6.49
C ALA A 122 1.71 7.59 -7.72
N THR A 123 2.49 7.16 -8.69
CA THR A 123 2.76 7.96 -9.91
C THR A 123 1.48 8.40 -10.63
N VAL A 124 0.45 7.55 -10.65
CA VAL A 124 -0.85 7.89 -11.24
C VAL A 124 -1.52 9.06 -10.51
N VAL A 125 -1.40 9.13 -9.18
CA VAL A 125 -1.93 10.23 -8.35
C VAL A 125 -1.24 11.54 -8.73
N THR A 126 0.09 11.55 -8.77
CA THR A 126 0.85 12.73 -9.17
C THR A 126 0.44 13.21 -10.57
N ARG A 127 0.28 12.29 -11.54
CA ARG A 127 -0.15 12.63 -12.91
C ARG A 127 -1.58 13.17 -12.98
N ILE A 128 -2.51 12.62 -12.19
CA ILE A 128 -3.88 13.13 -12.09
C ILE A 128 -3.88 14.57 -11.55
N LEU A 129 -3.13 14.81 -10.49
CA LEU A 129 -3.04 16.13 -9.86
C LEU A 129 -2.31 17.14 -10.76
N ASP A 130 -1.21 16.74 -11.42
CA ASP A 130 -0.50 17.58 -12.41
C ASP A 130 -1.42 17.95 -13.61
N ALA A 131 -2.36 17.07 -13.96
CA ALA A 131 -3.38 17.34 -14.98
C ALA A 131 -4.58 18.16 -14.48
N ALA A 132 -4.54 18.71 -13.28
CA ALA A 132 -5.61 19.51 -12.64
C ALA A 132 -6.85 18.72 -12.20
N GLY A 133 -6.75 17.40 -12.00
CA GLY A 133 -7.81 16.61 -11.39
C GLY A 133 -7.96 16.92 -9.91
N THR A 134 -9.14 16.62 -9.35
CA THR A 134 -9.40 16.69 -7.91
C THR A 134 -9.69 15.29 -7.40
N ILE A 135 -8.90 14.80 -6.45
CA ILE A 135 -9.14 13.52 -5.80
C ILE A 135 -10.12 13.75 -4.65
N VAL A 136 -11.20 12.97 -4.62
CA VAL A 136 -12.31 13.16 -3.67
C VAL A 136 -12.41 12.06 -2.62
N GLY A 137 -11.56 11.04 -2.68
CA GLY A 137 -11.51 9.99 -1.68
C GLY A 137 -10.95 8.68 -2.19
N LYS A 138 -10.98 7.71 -1.28
CA LYS A 138 -10.53 6.33 -1.48
C LYS A 138 -11.78 5.42 -1.45
N ALA A 139 -11.95 4.65 -2.50
CA ALA A 139 -13.03 3.67 -2.62
C ALA A 139 -12.65 2.35 -1.96
N VAL A 140 -13.60 1.74 -1.27
CA VAL A 140 -13.44 0.40 -0.70
C VAL A 140 -13.03 -0.60 -1.80
N CYS A 141 -12.09 -1.46 -1.49
CA CYS A 141 -11.71 -2.59 -2.30
C CYS A 141 -11.76 -3.89 -1.49
N GLU A 142 -11.67 -4.99 -2.17
CA GLU A 142 -11.58 -6.32 -1.58
C GLU A 142 -10.36 -6.47 -0.67
N TYR A 143 -10.39 -7.46 0.21
CA TYR A 143 -9.25 -7.81 1.08
C TYR A 143 -8.00 -8.06 0.23
N PHE A 144 -6.99 -7.20 0.37
CA PHE A 144 -5.80 -7.12 -0.51
C PHE A 144 -6.11 -7.15 -2.00
N SER A 145 -7.28 -6.66 -2.39
CA SER A 145 -7.74 -6.67 -3.79
C SER A 145 -7.82 -8.07 -4.42
N PHE A 146 -7.90 -9.13 -3.62
CA PHE A 146 -7.82 -10.53 -4.05
C PHE A 146 -9.19 -11.19 -4.26
N SER A 147 -10.20 -10.44 -4.64
CA SER A 147 -11.53 -10.96 -4.96
C SER A 147 -12.21 -10.10 -6.02
N SER A 148 -13.31 -10.56 -6.57
CA SER A 148 -14.06 -9.85 -7.61
C SER A 148 -15.53 -9.61 -7.24
N SER A 149 -15.89 -9.75 -5.98
CA SER A 149 -17.31 -9.85 -5.57
C SER A 149 -17.82 -8.69 -4.69
N GLY A 150 -16.96 -7.82 -4.15
CA GLY A 150 -17.37 -6.64 -3.37
C GLY A 150 -17.76 -6.94 -1.92
N HIS A 151 -17.37 -8.08 -1.35
CA HIS A 151 -17.83 -8.51 -0.03
C HIS A 151 -16.73 -8.93 0.97
N THR A 152 -15.46 -8.94 0.55
CA THR A 152 -14.36 -9.42 1.40
C THR A 152 -13.69 -8.33 2.22
N SER A 153 -13.99 -7.06 1.97
CA SER A 153 -13.44 -5.95 2.74
C SER A 153 -13.86 -6.02 4.20
N VAL A 154 -12.93 -5.76 5.12
CA VAL A 154 -13.23 -5.64 6.54
C VAL A 154 -14.10 -4.41 6.88
N THR A 155 -14.24 -3.47 5.96
CA THR A 155 -15.13 -2.31 6.13
C THR A 155 -16.61 -2.65 5.90
N GLY A 156 -16.89 -3.85 5.46
CA GLY A 156 -18.24 -4.34 5.17
C GLY A 156 -18.51 -4.50 3.68
N ILE A 157 -19.71 -4.97 3.39
CA ILE A 157 -20.18 -5.22 2.03
C ILE A 157 -20.50 -3.88 1.34
N VAL A 158 -20.09 -3.77 0.07
CA VAL A 158 -20.52 -2.67 -0.79
C VAL A 158 -21.75 -3.10 -1.56
N GLU A 159 -22.78 -2.26 -1.54
CA GLU A 159 -24.06 -2.54 -2.24
C GLU A 159 -24.18 -1.76 -3.54
N SER A 160 -24.87 -2.38 -4.50
CA SER A 160 -25.20 -1.74 -5.78
C SER A 160 -26.30 -0.68 -5.59
N PRO A 161 -26.10 0.57 -6.03
CA PRO A 161 -27.14 1.60 -5.96
C PRO A 161 -28.31 1.30 -6.90
N LEU A 162 -28.12 0.44 -7.89
CA LEU A 162 -29.16 0.07 -8.87
C LEU A 162 -30.06 -1.06 -8.35
N LYS A 163 -29.56 -1.88 -7.41
CA LYS A 163 -30.30 -3.01 -6.86
C LYS A 163 -29.85 -3.29 -5.43
N PRO A 164 -30.55 -2.80 -4.41
CA PRO A 164 -30.25 -3.07 -3.02
C PRO A 164 -30.15 -4.57 -2.73
N GLY A 165 -29.23 -4.97 -1.84
CA GLY A 165 -28.96 -6.36 -1.50
C GLY A 165 -28.10 -7.13 -2.52
N TYR A 166 -27.66 -6.47 -3.59
CA TYR A 166 -26.73 -7.05 -4.56
C TYR A 166 -25.38 -6.31 -4.51
N THR A 167 -24.32 -7.09 -4.71
CA THR A 167 -22.98 -6.51 -4.87
C THR A 167 -22.86 -5.83 -6.24
N PRO A 168 -22.10 -4.72 -6.34
CA PRO A 168 -21.79 -4.08 -7.63
C PRO A 168 -20.70 -4.84 -8.41
N GLY A 169 -20.18 -5.95 -7.89
CA GLY A 169 -18.97 -6.62 -8.35
C GLY A 169 -17.72 -6.07 -7.68
N GLY A 170 -16.57 -6.63 -7.97
CA GLY A 170 -15.29 -6.23 -7.41
C GLY A 170 -14.35 -5.80 -8.54
N SER A 171 -13.17 -5.47 -8.34
CA SER A 171 -12.30 -5.20 -7.21
C SER A 171 -12.27 -3.72 -6.80
N LEU A 172 -12.95 -2.83 -7.53
CA LEU A 172 -13.24 -1.43 -7.22
C LEU A 172 -14.76 -1.27 -7.21
N SER A 173 -15.38 -1.42 -6.06
CA SER A 173 -16.83 -1.47 -5.93
C SER A 173 -17.52 -0.14 -6.24
N LEU A 174 -16.78 0.97 -6.21
CA LEU A 174 -17.32 2.31 -6.45
C LEU A 174 -17.63 2.61 -7.92
N ILE A 175 -17.10 1.85 -8.87
CA ILE A 175 -17.17 2.21 -10.30
C ILE A 175 -18.60 2.33 -10.82
N HIS A 176 -19.55 1.62 -10.22
CA HIS A 176 -20.95 1.65 -10.60
C HIS A 176 -21.77 2.73 -9.87
N ILE A 177 -21.14 3.42 -8.92
CA ILE A 177 -21.75 4.49 -8.12
C ILE A 177 -21.33 5.88 -8.62
#